data_13b8dd62616bdc750b31a331913b24f6
#
_entry.id   13b8dd62616bdc750b31a331913b24f6
#
_cell.length_a   1.000
_cell.length_b   1.000
_cell.length_c   1.000
_cell.angle_alpha   90.00
_cell.angle_beta   90.00
_cell.angle_gamma   90.00
#
_symmetry.space_group_name_H-M   'P 1'
#
loop_
_entity.id
_entity.type
_entity.pdbx_description
1 polymer ?
#
loop_
_entity_poly.entity_id
_entity_poly.type
_entity_poly.pdbx_seq_one_letter_code
_entity_poly.pdbx_strand_id
1 'polypeptide(L)'
;MPIEFGERIRRIPAYPLAAGYSLGEDVAMLASNESCFEPHPDAIAAAHEALAGVNRYPDPSYQPLRRALGDRYGIPPQRIVLGNGSCDILLSAGEALLEPGAEIVYAWPAFSVYPHLGAASGARAIEVPLDSEDRHDLDAMAAEITVATRLVLVCNPNNPTSTSLALDEIESFLGRVPSHCAVILDEAYCEFALVLGDTYASVELLRSHPNLMLLRTFSKAYGLAGLRVGYGLCGSEALRAAIDQVRQPFYLNTPAQAAAVQALGHQDEVERRVAHTVGARIELSEGLRGLGCWVAESDANFVWTHLPDPDVEAEIVSGLSERGVLVRAGSSLGRAGALRVTIGTEAENERFLGAMGELL
;
A
#
# COMPACT_ATOMS: atom_id res chain seq x y z
N MET A 1 -34.55 -20.47 -12.08
CA MET A 1 -33.19 -21.06 -11.99
C MET A 1 -32.34 -20.11 -11.17
N PRO A 2 -31.45 -20.56 -10.30
CA PRO A 2 -30.52 -19.66 -9.63
C PRO A 2 -29.61 -18.97 -10.65
N ILE A 3 -29.15 -17.76 -10.33
CA ILE A 3 -28.20 -17.03 -11.16
C ILE A 3 -26.91 -17.84 -11.28
N GLU A 4 -26.40 -18.02 -12.49
CA GLU A 4 -25.10 -18.62 -12.74
C GLU A 4 -24.02 -17.52 -12.80
N PHE A 5 -23.00 -17.66 -11.96
CA PHE A 5 -21.85 -16.77 -11.97
C PHE A 5 -20.74 -17.35 -12.84
N GLY A 6 -19.97 -16.48 -13.51
CA GLY A 6 -18.79 -16.90 -14.26
C GLY A 6 -17.77 -17.60 -13.35
N GLU A 7 -17.03 -18.58 -13.87
CA GLU A 7 -16.01 -19.33 -13.08
C GLU A 7 -14.97 -18.40 -12.42
N ARG A 8 -14.68 -17.28 -13.04
CA ARG A 8 -13.75 -16.27 -12.55
C ARG A 8 -14.06 -15.83 -11.11
N ILE A 9 -15.35 -15.63 -10.76
CA ILE A 9 -15.73 -15.15 -9.43
C ILE A 9 -15.39 -16.16 -8.32
N ARG A 10 -15.32 -17.46 -8.64
CA ARG A 10 -14.96 -18.50 -7.68
C ARG A 10 -13.48 -18.51 -7.32
N ARG A 11 -12.63 -17.90 -8.16
CA ARG A 11 -11.18 -17.81 -7.96
C ARG A 11 -10.77 -16.57 -7.21
N ILE A 12 -11.59 -15.50 -7.26
CA ILE A 12 -11.27 -14.23 -6.59
C ILE A 12 -11.50 -14.41 -5.09
N PRO A 13 -10.44 -14.29 -4.26
CA PRO A 13 -10.59 -14.38 -2.81
C PRO A 13 -11.42 -13.20 -2.29
N ALA A 14 -12.25 -13.44 -1.29
CA ALA A 14 -12.94 -12.35 -0.61
C ALA A 14 -11.89 -11.47 0.11
N TYR A 15 -12.02 -10.14 -0.05
CA TYR A 15 -11.13 -9.23 0.68
C TYR A 15 -11.35 -9.39 2.19
N PRO A 16 -10.29 -9.66 2.98
CA PRO A 16 -10.42 -9.86 4.41
C PRO A 16 -10.75 -8.52 5.09
N LEU A 17 -12.00 -8.34 5.51
CA LEU A 17 -12.42 -7.14 6.24
C LEU A 17 -11.80 -7.13 7.64
N ALA A 18 -11.31 -5.97 8.10
CA ALA A 18 -10.97 -5.79 9.49
C ALA A 18 -12.27 -5.83 10.33
N ALA A 19 -12.28 -6.61 11.40
CA ALA A 19 -13.37 -6.56 12.37
C ALA A 19 -13.34 -5.23 13.12
N GLY A 20 -14.50 -4.70 13.54
CA GLY A 20 -14.55 -3.64 14.54
C GLY A 20 -15.00 -2.25 14.09
N TYR A 21 -15.31 -2.01 12.80
CA TYR A 21 -15.94 -0.74 12.37
C TYR A 21 -17.31 -0.45 13.05
N SER A 22 -17.87 -1.42 13.77
CA SER A 22 -19.12 -1.30 14.55
C SER A 22 -18.89 -1.08 16.05
N LEU A 23 -17.64 -1.06 16.50
CA LEU A 23 -17.30 -0.78 17.90
C LEU A 23 -17.35 0.74 18.14
N GLY A 24 -17.74 1.15 19.36
CA GLY A 24 -17.95 2.56 19.71
C GLY A 24 -16.74 3.48 19.55
N GLU A 25 -16.88 4.74 19.95
CA GLU A 25 -15.90 5.83 19.70
C GLU A 25 -14.57 5.68 20.46
N ASP A 26 -14.48 4.86 21.52
CA ASP A 26 -13.26 4.64 22.32
C ASP A 26 -12.55 3.34 21.92
N VAL A 27 -12.06 3.28 20.69
CA VAL A 27 -11.33 2.13 20.14
C VAL A 27 -10.04 2.57 19.48
N ALA A 28 -8.93 1.94 19.87
CA ALA A 28 -7.65 2.10 19.18
C ALA A 28 -7.66 1.37 17.83
N MET A 29 -7.76 2.12 16.73
CA MET A 29 -7.91 1.61 15.36
C MET A 29 -6.57 1.30 14.71
N LEU A 30 -5.88 0.23 15.16
CA LEU A 30 -4.52 -0.11 14.73
C LEU A 30 -4.47 -1.21 13.65
N ALA A 31 -5.56 -1.41 12.89
CA ALA A 31 -5.70 -2.53 11.96
C ALA A 31 -5.49 -2.18 10.48
N SER A 32 -5.64 -0.92 10.06
CA SER A 32 -5.76 -0.54 8.63
C SER A 32 -4.66 0.38 8.11
N ASN A 33 -3.60 0.59 8.88
CA ASN A 33 -2.48 1.46 8.51
C ASN A 33 -2.96 2.88 8.16
N GLU A 34 -3.95 3.38 8.90
CA GLU A 34 -4.45 4.74 8.78
C GLU A 34 -3.50 5.72 9.48
N SER A 35 -3.59 7.00 9.14
CA SER A 35 -2.86 8.06 9.83
C SER A 35 -3.56 8.37 11.16
N CYS A 36 -2.80 8.45 12.25
CA CYS A 36 -3.30 8.94 13.53
C CYS A 36 -3.49 10.47 13.55
N PHE A 37 -3.07 11.16 12.49
CA PHE A 37 -3.23 12.61 12.33
C PHE A 37 -4.46 12.93 11.49
N GLU A 38 -5.16 13.99 11.86
CA GLU A 38 -6.19 14.58 11.01
C GLU A 38 -5.58 15.08 9.69
N PRO A 39 -6.35 15.14 8.58
CA PRO A 39 -5.89 15.75 7.35
C PRO A 39 -5.52 17.24 7.56
N HIS A 40 -4.59 17.75 6.74
CA HIS A 40 -4.25 19.17 6.80
C HIS A 40 -5.48 20.06 6.58
N PRO A 41 -5.70 21.14 7.38
CA PRO A 41 -6.90 21.98 7.28
C PRO A 41 -7.14 22.56 5.88
N ASP A 42 -6.10 22.98 5.18
CA ASP A 42 -6.21 23.51 3.81
C ASP A 42 -6.67 22.44 2.81
N ALA A 43 -6.26 21.18 2.99
CA ALA A 43 -6.73 20.08 2.15
C ALA A 43 -8.23 19.84 2.37
N ILE A 44 -8.70 19.90 3.60
CA ILE A 44 -10.13 19.78 3.94
C ILE A 44 -10.92 21.00 3.43
N ALA A 45 -10.40 22.21 3.56
CA ALA A 45 -11.04 23.43 3.05
C ALA A 45 -11.21 23.35 1.53
N ALA A 46 -10.18 22.92 0.79
CA ALA A 46 -10.26 22.74 -0.66
C ALA A 46 -11.28 21.66 -1.08
N ALA A 47 -11.35 20.57 -0.33
CA ALA A 47 -12.37 19.55 -0.55
C ALA A 47 -13.79 20.10 -0.35
N HIS A 48 -14.02 20.87 0.72
CA HIS A 48 -15.31 21.52 1.01
C HIS A 48 -15.71 22.52 -0.10
N GLU A 49 -14.77 23.35 -0.57
CA GLU A 49 -15.04 24.27 -1.68
C GLU A 49 -15.45 23.51 -2.95
N ALA A 50 -14.75 22.40 -3.24
CA ALA A 50 -15.05 21.57 -4.40
C ALA A 50 -16.44 20.91 -4.35
N LEU A 51 -17.02 20.70 -3.15
CA LEU A 51 -18.37 20.16 -2.99
C LEU A 51 -19.45 21.07 -3.62
N ALA A 52 -19.22 22.37 -3.71
CA ALA A 52 -20.18 23.29 -4.37
C ALA A 52 -20.40 22.98 -5.86
N GLY A 53 -19.47 22.27 -6.51
CA GLY A 53 -19.52 21.94 -7.93
C GLY A 53 -19.84 20.48 -8.28
N VAL A 54 -20.17 19.62 -7.29
CA VAL A 54 -20.31 18.15 -7.50
C VAL A 54 -21.51 17.74 -8.35
N ASN A 55 -22.39 18.67 -8.75
CA ASN A 55 -23.42 18.43 -9.75
C ASN A 55 -22.85 18.31 -11.18
N ARG A 56 -21.55 18.48 -11.38
CA ARG A 56 -20.82 18.30 -12.63
C ARG A 56 -19.80 17.21 -12.52
N TYR A 57 -19.57 16.50 -13.62
CA TYR A 57 -18.46 15.56 -13.70
C TYR A 57 -17.12 16.28 -13.55
N PRO A 58 -16.10 15.62 -12.95
CA PRO A 58 -14.75 16.15 -12.93
C PRO A 58 -14.16 16.30 -14.34
N ASP A 59 -13.19 17.18 -14.51
CA ASP A 59 -12.38 17.23 -15.73
C ASP A 59 -11.65 15.89 -15.94
N PRO A 60 -11.95 15.15 -17.02
CA PRO A 60 -11.34 13.83 -17.25
C PRO A 60 -9.85 13.88 -17.56
N SER A 61 -9.28 15.05 -17.80
CA SER A 61 -7.84 15.22 -17.97
C SER A 61 -7.08 15.20 -16.63
N TYR A 62 -7.77 15.53 -15.53
CA TYR A 62 -7.18 15.63 -14.17
C TYR A 62 -5.93 16.53 -14.11
N GLN A 63 -5.82 17.51 -14.98
CA GLN A 63 -4.62 18.32 -15.17
C GLN A 63 -4.10 19.03 -13.92
N PRO A 64 -4.92 19.60 -13.03
CA PRO A 64 -4.41 20.24 -11.83
C PRO A 64 -3.55 19.30 -10.98
N LEU A 65 -4.03 18.10 -10.68
CA LEU A 65 -3.30 17.13 -9.87
C LEU A 65 -2.11 16.52 -10.61
N ARG A 66 -2.26 16.21 -11.92
CA ARG A 66 -1.14 15.71 -12.73
C ARG A 66 -0.01 16.71 -12.83
N ARG A 67 -0.31 18.02 -12.96
CA ARG A 67 0.70 19.08 -12.98
C ARG A 67 1.39 19.21 -11.63
N ALA A 68 0.64 19.28 -10.53
CA ALA A 68 1.22 19.38 -9.20
C ALA A 68 2.18 18.21 -8.87
N LEU A 69 1.81 16.98 -9.26
CA LEU A 69 2.69 15.83 -9.14
C LEU A 69 3.88 15.91 -10.10
N GLY A 70 3.65 16.35 -11.34
CA GLY A 70 4.70 16.54 -12.33
C GLY A 70 5.76 17.55 -11.88
N ASP A 71 5.30 18.69 -11.35
CA ASP A 71 6.19 19.75 -10.81
C ASP A 71 6.97 19.23 -9.60
N ARG A 72 6.32 18.46 -8.72
CA ARG A 72 6.97 17.90 -7.55
C ARG A 72 8.08 16.90 -7.90
N TYR A 73 7.83 15.98 -8.84
CA TYR A 73 8.73 14.86 -9.12
C TYR A 73 9.57 15.04 -10.40
N GLY A 74 9.43 16.14 -11.12
CA GLY A 74 10.11 16.35 -12.39
C GLY A 74 9.67 15.37 -13.50
N ILE A 75 8.43 14.88 -13.45
CA ILE A 75 7.87 13.89 -14.38
C ILE A 75 6.80 14.57 -15.26
N PRO A 76 6.84 14.35 -16.59
CA PRO A 76 5.79 14.87 -17.47
C PRO A 76 4.40 14.41 -17.03
N PRO A 77 3.38 15.30 -16.97
CA PRO A 77 2.00 14.93 -16.58
C PRO A 77 1.41 13.77 -17.37
N GLN A 78 1.88 13.59 -18.62
CA GLN A 78 1.50 12.48 -19.51
C GLN A 78 2.01 11.10 -19.04
N ARG A 79 2.94 11.06 -18.10
CA ARG A 79 3.48 9.84 -17.49
C ARG A 79 2.92 9.58 -16.08
N ILE A 80 1.89 10.33 -15.65
CA ILE A 80 1.27 10.21 -14.34
C ILE A 80 -0.12 9.59 -14.48
N VAL A 81 -0.32 8.43 -13.87
CA VAL A 81 -1.63 7.79 -13.70
C VAL A 81 -2.21 8.20 -12.34
N LEU A 82 -3.52 8.42 -12.28
CA LEU A 82 -4.23 8.73 -11.03
C LEU A 82 -5.23 7.61 -10.71
N GLY A 83 -5.76 7.53 -9.50
CA GLY A 83 -6.76 6.51 -9.16
C GLY A 83 -7.53 6.78 -7.88
N ASN A 84 -8.64 6.08 -7.72
CA ASN A 84 -9.39 6.01 -6.46
C ASN A 84 -8.60 5.22 -5.38
N GLY A 85 -7.49 5.82 -4.93
CA GLY A 85 -6.43 5.14 -4.19
C GLY A 85 -5.52 4.33 -5.12
N SER A 86 -4.35 3.92 -4.62
CA SER A 86 -3.40 3.08 -5.35
C SER A 86 -3.97 1.71 -5.74
N CYS A 87 -4.91 1.17 -4.95
CA CYS A 87 -5.57 -0.11 -5.23
C CYS A 87 -6.33 -0.10 -6.58
N ASP A 88 -7.01 0.99 -6.92
CA ASP A 88 -7.70 1.15 -8.21
C ASP A 88 -6.71 1.15 -9.39
N ILE A 89 -5.51 1.72 -9.20
CA ILE A 89 -4.44 1.67 -10.20
C ILE A 89 -3.92 0.24 -10.37
N LEU A 90 -3.72 -0.51 -9.28
CA LEU A 90 -3.32 -1.93 -9.33
C LEU A 90 -4.33 -2.78 -10.10
N LEU A 91 -5.63 -2.63 -9.78
CA LEU A 91 -6.69 -3.37 -10.48
C LEU A 91 -6.72 -3.06 -11.97
N SER A 92 -6.60 -1.78 -12.33
CA SER A 92 -6.54 -1.34 -13.73
C SER A 92 -5.27 -1.84 -14.43
N ALA A 93 -4.12 -1.86 -13.76
CA ALA A 93 -2.89 -2.44 -14.30
C ALA A 93 -3.03 -3.95 -14.53
N GLY A 94 -3.66 -4.66 -13.60
CA GLY A 94 -3.98 -6.08 -13.77
C GLY A 94 -4.90 -6.34 -14.97
N GLU A 95 -5.93 -5.51 -15.17
CA GLU A 95 -6.82 -5.62 -16.32
C GLU A 95 -6.13 -5.29 -17.64
N ALA A 96 -5.23 -4.29 -17.66
CA ALA A 96 -4.53 -3.88 -18.86
C ALA A 96 -3.41 -4.84 -19.29
N LEU A 97 -2.78 -5.55 -18.34
CA LEU A 97 -1.54 -6.31 -18.57
C LEU A 97 -1.72 -7.82 -18.51
N LEU A 98 -2.77 -8.31 -17.85
CA LEU A 98 -2.95 -9.73 -17.56
C LEU A 98 -4.13 -10.32 -18.34
N GLU A 99 -3.92 -11.54 -18.86
CA GLU A 99 -4.91 -12.34 -19.58
C GLU A 99 -4.68 -13.82 -19.31
N PRO A 100 -5.61 -14.73 -19.69
CA PRO A 100 -5.37 -16.16 -19.59
C PRO A 100 -4.10 -16.59 -20.35
N GLY A 101 -3.19 -17.28 -19.66
CA GLY A 101 -1.88 -17.67 -20.18
C GLY A 101 -0.73 -16.72 -19.83
N ALA A 102 -1.02 -15.52 -19.35
CA ALA A 102 -0.02 -14.62 -18.75
C ALA A 102 0.32 -15.05 -17.33
N GLU A 103 1.43 -14.53 -16.82
CA GLU A 103 1.90 -14.73 -15.44
C GLU A 103 2.10 -13.41 -14.72
N ILE A 104 1.81 -13.42 -13.42
CA ILE A 104 2.13 -12.34 -12.48
C ILE A 104 3.02 -12.89 -11.38
N VAL A 105 4.14 -12.22 -11.09
CA VAL A 105 5.12 -12.61 -10.06
C VAL A 105 5.08 -11.59 -8.92
N TYR A 106 4.98 -12.05 -7.70
CA TYR A 106 5.09 -11.22 -6.49
C TYR A 106 5.54 -12.04 -5.29
N ALA A 107 6.14 -11.39 -4.29
CA ALA A 107 6.45 -12.04 -3.03
C ALA A 107 5.18 -12.25 -2.17
N TRP A 108 5.17 -13.30 -1.33
CA TRP A 108 4.06 -13.59 -0.43
C TRP A 108 4.57 -14.06 0.95
N PRO A 109 4.01 -13.52 2.06
CA PRO A 109 2.95 -12.50 2.21
C PRO A 109 3.29 -11.12 1.66
N ALA A 110 2.32 -10.52 0.97
CA ALA A 110 2.36 -9.14 0.51
C ALA A 110 0.96 -8.50 0.55
N PHE A 111 0.75 -7.39 -0.16
CA PHE A 111 -0.55 -6.72 -0.15
C PHE A 111 -1.66 -7.64 -0.67
N SER A 112 -2.68 -7.86 0.15
CA SER A 112 -3.76 -8.84 -0.07
C SER A 112 -4.58 -8.65 -1.35
N VAL A 113 -4.38 -7.56 -2.08
CA VAL A 113 -4.97 -7.31 -3.41
C VAL A 113 -4.20 -8.02 -4.53
N TYR A 114 -2.92 -8.35 -4.36
CA TYR A 114 -2.12 -8.95 -5.43
C TYR A 114 -2.68 -10.27 -5.96
N PRO A 115 -3.10 -11.22 -5.12
CA PRO A 115 -3.76 -12.46 -5.59
C PRO A 115 -5.03 -12.20 -6.42
N HIS A 116 -5.76 -11.10 -6.17
CA HIS A 116 -6.96 -10.75 -6.94
C HIS A 116 -6.64 -10.47 -8.42
N LEU A 117 -5.48 -9.89 -8.71
CA LEU A 117 -5.11 -9.50 -10.08
C LEU A 117 -5.02 -10.73 -10.99
N GLY A 118 -4.30 -11.77 -10.55
CA GLY A 118 -4.22 -13.04 -11.26
C GLY A 118 -5.57 -13.76 -11.34
N ALA A 119 -6.28 -13.86 -10.21
CA ALA A 119 -7.58 -14.53 -10.15
C ALA A 119 -8.63 -13.86 -11.05
N ALA A 120 -8.67 -12.51 -11.10
CA ALA A 120 -9.62 -11.75 -11.91
C ALA A 120 -9.33 -11.83 -13.41
N SER A 121 -8.07 -11.81 -13.81
CA SER A 121 -7.65 -11.86 -15.22
C SER A 121 -7.59 -13.28 -15.78
N GLY A 122 -7.46 -14.30 -14.91
CA GLY A 122 -7.17 -15.67 -15.30
C GLY A 122 -5.70 -15.95 -15.59
N ALA A 123 -4.82 -15.00 -15.26
CA ALA A 123 -3.38 -15.19 -15.29
C ALA A 123 -2.90 -16.11 -14.14
N ARG A 124 -1.76 -16.76 -14.33
CA ARG A 124 -1.13 -17.59 -13.31
C ARG A 124 -0.40 -16.68 -12.31
N ALA A 125 -0.79 -16.72 -11.06
CA ALA A 125 -0.05 -16.09 -9.98
C ALA A 125 1.14 -16.98 -9.57
N ILE A 126 2.32 -16.38 -9.44
CA ILE A 126 3.54 -16.97 -8.94
C ILE A 126 3.90 -16.24 -7.65
N GLU A 127 3.61 -16.91 -6.54
CA GLU A 127 3.88 -16.42 -5.20
C GLU A 127 5.26 -16.89 -4.77
N VAL A 128 6.19 -15.96 -4.57
CA VAL A 128 7.55 -16.24 -4.12
C VAL A 128 7.61 -16.04 -2.61
N PRO A 129 8.05 -17.05 -1.82
CA PRO A 129 8.20 -16.87 -0.38
C PRO A 129 9.13 -15.71 -0.04
N LEU A 130 8.85 -15.06 1.08
CA LEU A 130 9.78 -14.09 1.69
C LEU A 130 11.03 -14.82 2.21
N ASP A 131 12.11 -14.07 2.42
CA ASP A 131 13.32 -14.56 3.07
C ASP A 131 13.12 -14.79 4.58
N SER A 132 14.18 -15.20 5.29
CA SER A 132 14.14 -15.48 6.73
C SER A 132 13.90 -14.26 7.61
N GLU A 133 14.02 -13.05 7.06
CA GLU A 133 13.77 -11.77 7.72
C GLU A 133 12.45 -11.12 7.30
N ASP A 134 11.57 -11.91 6.67
CA ASP A 134 10.29 -11.45 6.10
C ASP A 134 10.45 -10.32 5.05
N ARG A 135 11.58 -10.33 4.30
CA ARG A 135 11.86 -9.41 3.17
C ARG A 135 11.54 -10.09 1.84
N HIS A 136 11.32 -9.32 0.79
CA HIS A 136 11.24 -9.88 -0.57
C HIS A 136 12.58 -10.49 -1.00
N ASP A 137 12.58 -11.75 -1.42
CA ASP A 137 13.72 -12.40 -2.07
C ASP A 137 13.71 -12.06 -3.57
N LEU A 138 14.40 -10.97 -3.93
CA LEU A 138 14.46 -10.51 -5.32
C LEU A 138 15.19 -11.48 -6.25
N ASP A 139 16.11 -12.30 -5.74
CA ASP A 139 16.81 -13.32 -6.53
C ASP A 139 15.86 -14.47 -6.89
N ALA A 140 15.11 -14.96 -5.92
CA ALA A 140 14.06 -15.95 -6.16
C ALA A 140 12.95 -15.40 -7.07
N MET A 141 12.53 -14.14 -6.89
CA MET A 141 11.55 -13.50 -7.77
C MET A 141 12.04 -13.41 -9.22
N ALA A 142 13.31 -13.05 -9.44
CA ALA A 142 13.89 -12.97 -10.77
C ALA A 142 13.99 -14.34 -11.45
N ALA A 143 14.26 -15.40 -10.70
CA ALA A 143 14.33 -16.78 -11.19
C ALA A 143 12.96 -17.30 -11.70
N GLU A 144 11.86 -16.77 -11.17
CA GLU A 144 10.50 -17.14 -11.58
C GLU A 144 9.97 -16.38 -12.80
N ILE A 145 10.71 -15.37 -13.30
CA ILE A 145 10.28 -14.60 -14.48
C ILE A 145 10.49 -15.41 -15.75
N THR A 146 9.42 -15.58 -16.53
CA THR A 146 9.41 -16.31 -17.80
C THR A 146 8.99 -15.43 -18.97
N VAL A 147 8.95 -16.01 -20.17
CA VAL A 147 8.42 -15.32 -21.36
C VAL A 147 6.92 -15.05 -21.29
N ALA A 148 6.18 -15.74 -20.41
CA ALA A 148 4.77 -15.52 -20.15
C ALA A 148 4.51 -14.45 -19.07
N THR A 149 5.52 -14.06 -18.29
CA THR A 149 5.38 -13.02 -17.26
C THR A 149 5.07 -11.67 -17.90
N ARG A 150 4.02 -11.01 -17.44
CA ARG A 150 3.59 -9.69 -17.91
C ARG A 150 3.67 -8.63 -16.83
N LEU A 151 3.57 -9.03 -15.56
CA LEU A 151 3.56 -8.12 -14.43
C LEU A 151 4.38 -8.68 -13.27
N VAL A 152 5.23 -7.85 -12.70
CA VAL A 152 5.94 -8.11 -11.45
C VAL A 152 5.56 -7.04 -10.44
N LEU A 153 5.25 -7.44 -9.21
CA LEU A 153 4.92 -6.53 -8.11
C LEU A 153 6.00 -6.61 -7.05
N VAL A 154 6.57 -5.48 -6.71
CA VAL A 154 7.51 -5.30 -5.58
C VAL A 154 6.90 -4.28 -4.63
N CYS A 155 6.60 -4.68 -3.41
CA CYS A 155 6.07 -3.80 -2.36
C CYS A 155 7.21 -3.33 -1.46
N ASN A 156 7.51 -2.04 -1.46
CA ASN A 156 8.64 -1.49 -0.73
C ASN A 156 8.36 -0.11 -0.12
N PRO A 157 8.18 -0.01 1.18
CA PRO A 157 8.14 -1.07 2.22
C PRO A 157 7.02 -2.09 2.02
N ASN A 158 7.28 -3.35 2.38
CA ASN A 158 6.29 -4.42 2.21
C ASN A 158 5.12 -4.29 3.21
N ASN A 159 3.94 -4.59 2.78
CA ASN A 159 2.77 -4.79 3.61
C ASN A 159 2.32 -6.25 3.45
N PRO A 160 2.37 -7.12 4.49
CA PRO A 160 2.24 -6.73 5.90
C PRO A 160 3.54 -6.66 6.72
N THR A 161 4.70 -7.00 6.19
CA THR A 161 5.90 -7.25 6.99
C THR A 161 6.68 -5.99 7.39
N SER A 162 6.33 -4.84 6.83
CA SER A 162 6.98 -3.53 7.06
C SER A 162 8.46 -3.43 6.67
N THR A 163 9.03 -4.52 6.16
CA THR A 163 10.44 -4.60 5.76
C THR A 163 10.70 -3.86 4.45
N SER A 164 11.92 -3.40 4.27
CA SER A 164 12.36 -2.68 3.07
C SER A 164 13.56 -3.31 2.39
N LEU A 165 13.67 -3.01 1.11
CA LEU A 165 14.82 -3.27 0.25
C LEU A 165 15.54 -1.96 -0.01
N ALA A 166 16.85 -1.99 -0.11
CA ALA A 166 17.64 -0.84 -0.52
C ALA A 166 17.43 -0.55 -2.02
N LEU A 167 17.67 0.71 -2.41
CA LEU A 167 17.40 1.14 -3.77
C LEU A 167 18.31 0.46 -4.81
N ASP A 168 19.55 0.16 -4.46
CA ASP A 168 20.50 -0.57 -5.29
C ASP A 168 20.12 -2.04 -5.49
N GLU A 169 19.51 -2.70 -4.47
CA GLU A 169 18.94 -4.04 -4.61
C GLU A 169 17.80 -4.01 -5.66
N ILE A 170 16.92 -2.99 -5.57
CA ILE A 170 15.81 -2.81 -6.51
C ILE A 170 16.33 -2.51 -7.92
N GLU A 171 17.31 -1.61 -8.09
CA GLU A 171 17.89 -1.29 -9.38
C GLU A 171 18.55 -2.50 -10.05
N SER A 172 19.30 -3.28 -9.25
CA SER A 172 19.89 -4.55 -9.70
C SER A 172 18.82 -5.55 -10.16
N PHE A 173 17.73 -5.66 -9.43
CA PHE A 173 16.59 -6.50 -9.80
C PHE A 173 15.95 -6.04 -11.11
N LEU A 174 15.67 -4.73 -11.25
CA LEU A 174 15.08 -4.16 -12.47
C LEU A 174 15.92 -4.43 -13.71
N GLY A 175 17.25 -4.45 -13.58
CA GLY A 175 18.17 -4.81 -14.66
C GLY A 175 18.03 -6.25 -15.15
N ARG A 176 17.42 -7.14 -14.37
CA ARG A 176 17.16 -8.56 -14.71
C ARG A 176 15.76 -8.79 -15.28
N VAL A 177 14.85 -7.83 -15.12
CA VAL A 177 13.47 -7.95 -15.60
C VAL A 177 13.42 -7.63 -17.10
N PRO A 178 12.91 -8.54 -17.95
CA PRO A 178 12.79 -8.30 -19.39
C PRO A 178 11.88 -7.09 -19.70
N SER A 179 12.19 -6.35 -20.75
CA SER A 179 11.48 -5.12 -21.14
C SER A 179 10.01 -5.33 -21.52
N HIS A 180 9.60 -6.56 -21.85
CA HIS A 180 8.20 -6.91 -22.11
C HIS A 180 7.35 -7.09 -20.84
N CYS A 181 7.99 -7.16 -19.69
CA CYS A 181 7.36 -7.35 -18.40
C CYS A 181 7.24 -6.01 -17.67
N ALA A 182 6.04 -5.59 -17.30
CA ALA A 182 5.84 -4.39 -16.49
C ALA A 182 6.22 -4.67 -15.04
N VAL A 183 6.81 -3.68 -14.37
CA VAL A 183 7.08 -3.72 -12.92
C VAL A 183 6.31 -2.61 -12.24
N ILE A 184 5.60 -2.96 -11.18
CA ILE A 184 5.02 -1.97 -10.26
C ILE A 184 5.81 -2.06 -8.96
N LEU A 185 6.52 -0.98 -8.64
CA LEU A 185 7.11 -0.77 -7.32
C LEU A 185 6.06 -0.05 -6.46
N ASP A 186 5.41 -0.80 -5.58
CA ASP A 186 4.38 -0.28 -4.69
C ASP A 186 5.03 0.39 -3.47
N GLU A 187 5.06 1.70 -3.53
CA GLU A 187 5.68 2.60 -2.56
C GLU A 187 4.65 3.29 -1.66
N ALA A 188 3.55 2.60 -1.31
CA ALA A 188 2.49 3.19 -0.49
C ALA A 188 2.96 3.71 0.89
N TYR A 189 4.14 3.32 1.33
CA TYR A 189 4.72 3.67 2.64
C TYR A 189 6.10 4.32 2.52
N CYS A 190 6.54 4.73 1.33
CA CYS A 190 7.91 5.22 1.09
C CYS A 190 8.28 6.45 1.93
N GLU A 191 7.32 7.27 2.33
CA GLU A 191 7.57 8.44 3.18
C GLU A 191 8.09 8.06 4.57
N PHE A 192 7.82 6.84 5.06
CA PHE A 192 8.24 6.35 6.38
C PHE A 192 9.54 5.56 6.35
N ALA A 193 10.08 5.27 5.17
CA ALA A 193 11.22 4.38 4.98
C ALA A 193 12.55 5.11 5.20
N LEU A 194 13.22 4.79 6.31
CA LEU A 194 14.53 5.38 6.61
C LEU A 194 15.62 4.87 5.66
N VAL A 195 15.54 3.63 5.21
CA VAL A 195 16.51 3.03 4.29
C VAL A 195 16.51 3.70 2.92
N LEU A 196 15.38 4.27 2.49
CA LEU A 196 15.28 4.99 1.22
C LEU A 196 15.82 6.42 1.29
N GLY A 197 15.92 6.99 2.49
CA GLY A 197 16.42 8.35 2.74
C GLY A 197 15.53 9.43 2.13
N ASP A 198 15.48 9.48 0.80
CA ASP A 198 14.69 10.47 0.04
C ASP A 198 13.68 9.78 -0.88
N THR A 199 12.41 10.18 -0.79
CA THR A 199 11.33 9.68 -1.66
C THR A 199 11.51 10.04 -3.14
N TYR A 200 12.44 10.91 -3.48
CA TYR A 200 12.81 11.23 -4.87
C TYR A 200 13.81 10.22 -5.46
N ALA A 201 14.55 9.50 -4.63
CA ALA A 201 15.62 8.62 -5.11
C ALA A 201 15.12 7.54 -6.08
N SER A 202 13.98 6.91 -5.79
CA SER A 202 13.38 5.91 -6.68
C SER A 202 12.84 6.50 -8.00
N VAL A 203 12.52 7.80 -8.05
CA VAL A 203 12.04 8.46 -9.28
C VAL A 203 13.09 8.45 -10.38
N GLU A 204 14.38 8.46 -10.04
CA GLU A 204 15.46 8.38 -11.01
C GLU A 204 15.46 7.05 -11.79
N LEU A 205 14.97 5.95 -11.20
CA LEU A 205 14.84 4.65 -11.86
C LEU A 205 13.93 4.71 -13.10
N LEU A 206 12.95 5.62 -13.11
CA LEU A 206 12.04 5.79 -14.26
C LEU A 206 12.72 6.27 -15.53
N ARG A 207 13.95 6.81 -15.44
CA ARG A 207 14.71 7.26 -16.62
C ARG A 207 15.27 6.09 -17.43
N SER A 208 15.65 5.02 -16.73
CA SER A 208 16.27 3.82 -17.32
C SER A 208 15.29 2.68 -17.56
N HIS A 209 14.12 2.71 -16.90
CA HIS A 209 13.16 1.61 -16.92
C HIS A 209 11.77 2.06 -17.42
N PRO A 210 11.54 2.07 -18.76
CA PRO A 210 10.25 2.50 -19.35
C PRO A 210 9.07 1.59 -19.00
N ASN A 211 9.33 0.37 -18.53
CA ASN A 211 8.37 -0.63 -18.06
C ASN A 211 8.08 -0.55 -16.54
N LEU A 212 8.68 0.40 -15.82
CA LEU A 212 8.48 0.61 -14.39
C LEU A 212 7.35 1.62 -14.13
N MET A 213 6.54 1.35 -13.09
CA MET A 213 5.66 2.30 -12.44
C MET A 213 5.94 2.33 -10.94
N LEU A 214 6.18 3.53 -10.38
CA LEU A 214 6.17 3.76 -8.94
C LEU A 214 4.74 4.06 -8.51
N LEU A 215 4.18 3.26 -7.63
CA LEU A 215 2.81 3.39 -7.17
C LEU A 215 2.75 3.99 -5.77
N ARG A 216 2.09 5.12 -5.60
CA ARG A 216 2.02 5.89 -4.34
C ARG A 216 0.59 6.28 -3.98
N THR A 217 0.38 6.75 -2.75
CA THR A 217 -0.95 7.06 -2.25
C THR A 217 -0.96 8.30 -1.36
N PHE A 218 -2.09 9.01 -1.33
CA PHE A 218 -2.37 10.03 -0.34
C PHE A 218 -3.02 9.48 0.94
N SER A 219 -3.24 8.18 1.01
CA SER A 219 -3.96 7.55 2.13
C SER A 219 -3.17 7.47 3.43
N LYS A 220 -1.82 7.52 3.38
CA LYS A 220 -0.94 7.24 4.53
C LYS A 220 -0.36 8.52 5.11
N ALA A 221 0.82 8.95 4.72
CA ALA A 221 1.50 10.14 5.26
C ALA A 221 0.67 11.42 5.13
N TYR A 222 -0.10 11.55 4.06
CA TYR A 222 -0.98 12.71 3.84
C TYR A 222 -2.31 12.64 4.61
N GLY A 223 -2.71 11.50 5.17
CA GLY A 223 -3.93 11.36 5.96
C GLY A 223 -5.24 11.45 5.17
N LEU A 224 -5.24 11.20 3.87
CA LEU A 224 -6.43 11.32 3.00
C LEU A 224 -7.06 9.97 2.64
N ALA A 225 -6.97 8.97 3.51
CA ALA A 225 -7.46 7.62 3.23
C ALA A 225 -8.93 7.57 2.80
N GLY A 226 -9.79 8.36 3.46
CA GLY A 226 -11.24 8.42 3.18
C GLY A 226 -11.58 9.08 1.84
N LEU A 227 -10.74 9.95 1.31
CA LEU A 227 -10.96 10.64 0.02
C LEU A 227 -10.63 9.76 -1.19
N ARG A 228 -9.92 8.64 -1.01
CA ARG A 228 -9.60 7.68 -2.06
C ARG A 228 -8.83 8.31 -3.21
N VAL A 229 -7.60 8.74 -2.99
CA VAL A 229 -6.72 9.28 -4.04
C VAL A 229 -5.33 8.66 -3.97
N GLY A 230 -4.83 8.22 -5.11
CA GLY A 230 -3.50 7.65 -5.30
C GLY A 230 -2.97 7.99 -6.69
N TYR A 231 -1.69 7.72 -6.92
CA TYR A 231 -1.04 8.02 -8.17
C TYR A 231 0.08 7.02 -8.50
N GLY A 232 0.39 6.93 -9.80
CA GLY A 232 1.55 6.19 -10.29
C GLY A 232 2.40 7.08 -11.19
N LEU A 233 3.71 7.02 -11.00
CA LEU A 233 4.70 7.66 -11.86
C LEU A 233 5.24 6.61 -12.82
N CYS A 234 4.98 6.75 -14.11
CA CYS A 234 5.31 5.74 -15.12
C CYS A 234 6.64 6.04 -15.83
N GLY A 235 7.43 5.01 -16.11
CA GLY A 235 8.61 5.08 -16.94
C GLY A 235 8.33 5.48 -18.41
N SER A 236 7.07 5.24 -18.87
CA SER A 236 6.66 5.61 -20.23
C SER A 236 5.21 6.09 -20.29
N GLU A 237 4.89 6.88 -21.33
CA GLU A 237 3.51 7.28 -21.63
C GLU A 237 2.67 6.07 -22.07
N ALA A 238 3.27 5.10 -22.72
CA ALA A 238 2.57 3.90 -23.19
C ALA A 238 2.01 3.08 -22.03
N LEU A 239 2.81 2.89 -20.96
CA LEU A 239 2.36 2.18 -19.75
C LEU A 239 1.20 2.94 -19.08
N ARG A 240 1.32 4.26 -18.91
CA ARG A 240 0.25 5.10 -18.36
C ARG A 240 -1.01 5.00 -19.22
N ALA A 241 -0.90 5.10 -20.54
CA ALA A 241 -2.03 5.09 -21.45
C ALA A 241 -2.77 3.74 -21.43
N ALA A 242 -2.06 2.62 -21.36
CA ALA A 242 -2.67 1.29 -21.25
C ALA A 242 -3.50 1.14 -19.98
N ILE A 243 -2.99 1.63 -18.83
CA ILE A 243 -3.71 1.60 -17.56
C ILE A 243 -4.94 2.52 -17.60
N ASP A 244 -4.84 3.71 -18.16
CA ASP A 244 -5.98 4.65 -18.27
C ASP A 244 -7.08 4.12 -19.22
N GLN A 245 -6.73 3.28 -20.20
CA GLN A 245 -7.68 2.80 -21.22
C GLN A 245 -8.76 1.86 -20.66
N VAL A 246 -8.45 1.11 -19.62
CA VAL A 246 -9.41 0.16 -19.00
C VAL A 246 -10.26 0.77 -17.91
N ARG A 247 -10.06 2.06 -17.60
CA ARG A 247 -10.74 2.73 -16.50
C ARG A 247 -12.10 3.28 -16.91
N GLN A 248 -13.01 3.33 -15.92
CA GLN A 248 -14.27 4.05 -16.13
C GLN A 248 -14.02 5.55 -16.35
N PRO A 249 -14.84 6.23 -17.18
CA PRO A 249 -14.77 7.69 -17.29
C PRO A 249 -15.04 8.38 -15.94
N PHE A 250 -14.37 9.52 -15.70
CA PHE A 250 -14.59 10.38 -14.53
C PHE A 250 -14.36 9.69 -13.17
N TYR A 251 -13.44 8.74 -13.09
CA TYR A 251 -13.21 7.88 -11.92
C TYR A 251 -12.77 8.63 -10.67
N LEU A 252 -12.01 9.72 -10.78
CA LEU A 252 -11.46 10.43 -9.61
C LEU A 252 -12.34 11.66 -9.27
N ASN A 253 -12.91 11.66 -8.08
CA ASN A 253 -13.82 12.72 -7.64
C ASN A 253 -13.11 14.08 -7.43
N THR A 254 -13.83 15.18 -7.65
CA THR A 254 -13.30 16.55 -7.58
C THR A 254 -12.81 16.93 -6.17
N PRO A 255 -13.51 16.63 -5.07
CA PRO A 255 -13.01 16.91 -3.72
C PRO A 255 -11.69 16.24 -3.40
N ALA A 256 -11.50 14.97 -3.80
CA ALA A 256 -10.24 14.26 -3.61
C ALA A 256 -9.08 14.90 -4.39
N GLN A 257 -9.33 15.34 -5.63
CA GLN A 257 -8.31 16.05 -6.43
C GLN A 257 -7.89 17.37 -5.77
N ALA A 258 -8.86 18.18 -5.34
CA ALA A 258 -8.62 19.47 -4.70
C ALA A 258 -7.81 19.31 -3.41
N ALA A 259 -8.22 18.36 -2.55
CA ALA A 259 -7.50 18.05 -1.32
C ALA A 259 -6.07 17.57 -1.58
N ALA A 260 -5.88 16.68 -2.55
CA ALA A 260 -4.56 16.15 -2.89
C ALA A 260 -3.60 17.23 -3.41
N VAL A 261 -4.09 18.15 -4.25
CA VAL A 261 -3.30 19.30 -4.74
C VAL A 261 -2.84 20.17 -3.57
N GLN A 262 -3.72 20.49 -2.62
CA GLN A 262 -3.34 21.26 -1.44
C GLN A 262 -2.38 20.50 -0.54
N ALA A 263 -2.64 19.22 -0.27
CA ALA A 263 -1.78 18.40 0.58
C ALA A 263 -0.34 18.31 0.06
N LEU A 264 -0.13 18.33 -1.25
CA LEU A 264 1.21 18.36 -1.87
C LEU A 264 1.99 19.65 -1.53
N GLY A 265 1.30 20.74 -1.23
CA GLY A 265 1.94 22.00 -0.83
C GLY A 265 2.48 22.04 0.60
N HIS A 266 2.09 21.08 1.46
CA HIS A 266 2.41 21.06 2.89
C HIS A 266 3.38 19.92 3.25
N GLN A 267 4.57 19.95 2.65
CA GLN A 267 5.57 18.89 2.86
C GLN A 267 6.22 18.93 4.25
N ASP A 268 6.35 20.10 4.82
CA ASP A 268 6.79 20.31 6.20
C ASP A 268 5.89 19.58 7.22
N GLU A 269 4.59 19.61 6.99
CA GLU A 269 3.64 18.85 7.81
C GLU A 269 3.76 17.34 7.58
N VAL A 270 3.96 16.89 6.35
CA VAL A 270 4.22 15.48 6.04
C VAL A 270 5.50 15.01 6.75
N GLU A 271 6.58 15.76 6.67
CA GLU A 271 7.85 15.46 7.34
C GLU A 271 7.68 15.39 8.87
N ARG A 272 6.93 16.32 9.45
CA ARG A 272 6.63 16.32 10.89
C ARG A 272 5.88 15.04 11.30
N ARG A 273 4.85 14.63 10.54
CA ARG A 273 4.05 13.41 10.78
C ARG A 273 4.91 12.16 10.65
N VAL A 274 5.73 12.12 9.63
CA VAL A 274 6.66 11.01 9.39
C VAL A 274 7.64 10.87 10.55
N ALA A 275 8.27 11.97 10.98
CA ALA A 275 9.21 11.94 12.09
C ALA A 275 8.56 11.45 13.40
N HIS A 276 7.34 11.90 13.70
CA HIS A 276 6.57 11.41 14.85
C HIS A 276 6.28 9.90 14.74
N THR A 277 5.78 9.46 13.57
CA THR A 277 5.44 8.04 13.35
C THR A 277 6.67 7.15 13.43
N VAL A 278 7.81 7.60 12.93
CA VAL A 278 9.08 6.86 13.03
C VAL A 278 9.52 6.73 14.48
N GLY A 279 9.44 7.81 15.28
CA GLY A 279 9.74 7.76 16.72
C GLY A 279 8.85 6.76 17.45
N ALA A 280 7.52 6.89 17.29
CA ALA A 280 6.55 6.00 17.92
C ALA A 280 6.68 4.53 17.46
N ARG A 281 7.09 4.30 16.20
CA ARG A 281 7.38 2.97 15.66
C ARG A 281 8.55 2.30 16.38
N ILE A 282 9.61 3.05 16.66
CA ILE A 282 10.78 2.55 17.39
C ILE A 282 10.35 2.14 18.81
N GLU A 283 9.65 3.01 19.52
CA GLU A 283 9.16 2.77 20.88
C GLU A 283 8.22 1.54 20.94
N LEU A 284 7.29 1.43 20.00
CA LEU A 284 6.37 0.28 19.92
C LEU A 284 7.13 -1.02 19.67
N SER A 285 8.14 -1.00 18.77
CA SER A 285 8.97 -2.14 18.44
C SER A 285 9.79 -2.60 19.66
N GLU A 286 10.37 -1.66 20.42
CA GLU A 286 11.11 -1.96 21.65
C GLU A 286 10.18 -2.54 22.73
N GLY A 287 8.97 -1.99 22.88
CA GLY A 287 7.96 -2.51 23.79
C GLY A 287 7.59 -3.97 23.49
N LEU A 288 7.32 -4.29 22.24
CA LEU A 288 7.00 -5.66 21.78
C LEU A 288 8.19 -6.62 21.99
N ARG A 289 9.42 -6.20 21.69
CA ARG A 289 10.62 -6.99 21.97
C ARG A 289 10.78 -7.26 23.47
N GLY A 290 10.46 -6.27 24.31
CA GLY A 290 10.43 -6.40 25.77
C GLY A 290 9.42 -7.44 26.29
N LEU A 291 8.35 -7.68 25.52
CA LEU A 291 7.35 -8.73 25.79
C LEU A 291 7.73 -10.10 25.19
N GLY A 292 8.93 -10.24 24.60
CA GLY A 292 9.42 -11.50 24.03
C GLY A 292 8.96 -11.76 22.59
N CYS A 293 8.32 -10.80 21.92
CA CYS A 293 7.96 -10.92 20.53
C CYS A 293 9.17 -10.66 19.62
N TRP A 294 9.27 -11.40 18.52
CA TRP A 294 10.13 -11.00 17.40
C TRP A 294 9.48 -9.87 16.63
N VAL A 295 10.22 -8.83 16.26
CA VAL A 295 9.71 -7.68 15.51
C VAL A 295 10.62 -7.43 14.32
N ALA A 296 10.01 -7.36 13.12
CA ALA A 296 10.72 -7.04 11.90
C ALA A 296 11.34 -5.63 11.95
N GLU A 297 12.41 -5.41 11.20
CA GLU A 297 12.94 -4.07 10.96
C GLU A 297 11.95 -3.30 10.09
N SER A 298 11.21 -2.38 10.74
CA SER A 298 10.07 -1.71 10.11
C SER A 298 10.46 -0.39 9.46
N ASP A 299 9.97 -0.17 8.24
CA ASP A 299 10.07 1.07 7.46
C ASP A 299 8.70 1.60 6.98
N ALA A 300 7.62 1.19 7.65
CA ALA A 300 6.25 1.64 7.35
C ALA A 300 5.63 2.39 8.55
N ASN A 301 4.36 2.78 8.43
CA ASN A 301 3.58 3.32 9.56
C ASN A 301 2.88 2.22 10.39
N PHE A 302 3.46 1.04 10.42
CA PHE A 302 3.02 -0.11 11.20
C PHE A 302 4.22 -1.00 11.51
N VAL A 303 4.07 -1.87 12.51
CA VAL A 303 5.03 -2.91 12.83
C VAL A 303 4.47 -4.27 12.46
N TRP A 304 5.36 -5.20 12.14
CA TRP A 304 5.09 -6.62 11.97
C TRP A 304 5.82 -7.39 13.06
N THR A 305 5.07 -8.22 13.79
CA THR A 305 5.59 -8.96 14.93
C THR A 305 5.12 -10.41 14.91
N HIS A 306 6.02 -11.33 15.28
CA HIS A 306 5.66 -12.72 15.51
C HIS A 306 5.48 -12.94 17.02
N LEU A 307 4.40 -13.59 17.37
CA LEU A 307 4.10 -13.97 18.75
C LEU A 307 5.07 -15.03 19.24
N PRO A 308 5.42 -15.04 20.54
CA PRO A 308 6.27 -16.09 21.12
C PRO A 308 5.69 -17.51 20.94
N ASP A 309 4.36 -17.62 21.04
CA ASP A 309 3.59 -18.82 20.69
C ASP A 309 2.67 -18.50 19.51
N PRO A 310 2.88 -19.09 18.32
CA PRO A 310 2.05 -18.81 17.15
C PRO A 310 0.61 -19.32 17.29
N ASP A 311 0.34 -20.29 18.15
CA ASP A 311 -0.97 -20.93 18.28
C ASP A 311 -1.98 -20.04 19.04
N VAL A 312 -1.53 -19.05 19.80
CA VAL A 312 -2.39 -18.13 20.57
C VAL A 312 -2.87 -16.90 19.78
N GLU A 313 -2.55 -16.77 18.49
CA GLU A 313 -2.90 -15.58 17.68
C GLU A 313 -4.38 -15.19 17.82
N ALA A 314 -5.29 -16.17 17.69
CA ALA A 314 -6.73 -15.92 17.74
C ALA A 314 -7.18 -15.42 19.12
N GLU A 315 -6.59 -15.95 20.19
CA GLU A 315 -6.87 -15.55 21.57
C GLU A 315 -6.36 -14.13 21.84
N ILE A 316 -5.14 -13.81 21.39
CA ILE A 316 -4.56 -12.47 21.50
C ILE A 316 -5.40 -11.45 20.75
N VAL A 317 -5.77 -11.72 19.48
CA VAL A 317 -6.58 -10.80 18.67
C VAL A 317 -7.97 -10.57 19.31
N SER A 318 -8.62 -11.64 19.84
CA SER A 318 -9.88 -11.51 20.57
C SER A 318 -9.72 -10.69 21.85
N GLY A 319 -8.72 -11.01 22.66
CA GLY A 319 -8.46 -10.33 23.93
C GLY A 319 -8.10 -8.84 23.75
N LEU A 320 -7.39 -8.48 22.68
CA LEU A 320 -7.13 -7.09 22.29
C LEU A 320 -8.43 -6.39 21.92
N SER A 321 -9.28 -7.02 21.09
CA SER A 321 -10.57 -6.47 20.68
C SER A 321 -11.50 -6.21 21.87
N GLU A 322 -11.54 -7.12 22.84
CA GLU A 322 -12.31 -6.96 24.08
C GLU A 322 -11.83 -5.78 24.95
N ARG A 323 -10.56 -5.39 24.81
CA ARG A 323 -9.95 -4.22 25.45
C ARG A 323 -10.00 -2.96 24.58
N GLY A 324 -10.77 -3.01 23.49
CA GLY A 324 -10.94 -1.88 22.55
C GLY A 324 -9.69 -1.58 21.76
N VAL A 325 -8.87 -2.58 21.42
CA VAL A 325 -7.70 -2.44 20.55
C VAL A 325 -7.88 -3.34 19.33
N LEU A 326 -7.89 -2.77 18.15
CA LEU A 326 -8.02 -3.50 16.88
C LEU A 326 -6.69 -3.57 16.16
N VAL A 327 -6.22 -4.77 15.94
CA VAL A 327 -5.01 -5.07 15.16
C VAL A 327 -5.33 -6.00 13.98
N ARG A 328 -4.38 -6.26 13.13
CA ARG A 328 -4.55 -7.21 12.03
C ARG A 328 -3.88 -8.54 12.34
N ALA A 329 -4.67 -9.61 12.36
CA ALA A 329 -4.18 -10.98 12.47
C ALA A 329 -3.30 -11.35 11.27
N GLY A 330 -2.14 -11.94 11.51
CA GLY A 330 -1.20 -12.37 10.47
C GLY A 330 -1.77 -13.51 9.64
N SER A 331 -2.56 -14.40 10.23
CA SER A 331 -3.29 -15.46 9.50
C SER A 331 -4.17 -14.92 8.39
N SER A 332 -4.81 -13.75 8.59
CA SER A 332 -5.61 -13.06 7.57
C SER A 332 -4.75 -12.39 6.48
N LEU A 333 -3.44 -12.33 6.66
CA LEU A 333 -2.47 -11.69 5.77
C LEU A 333 -1.48 -12.69 5.16
N GLY A 334 -1.66 -13.99 5.40
CA GLY A 334 -0.84 -15.05 4.83
C GLY A 334 0.22 -15.64 5.76
N ARG A 335 0.29 -15.22 7.03
CA ARG A 335 1.26 -15.72 8.02
C ARG A 335 0.62 -15.88 9.39
N ALA A 336 0.24 -17.10 9.77
CA ALA A 336 -0.27 -17.39 11.11
C ALA A 336 0.80 -17.14 12.19
N GLY A 337 0.36 -16.79 13.40
CA GLY A 337 1.24 -16.51 14.55
C GLY A 337 1.88 -15.13 14.51
N ALA A 338 1.40 -14.23 13.66
CA ALA A 338 1.92 -12.87 13.55
C ALA A 338 0.81 -11.81 13.74
N LEU A 339 1.21 -10.58 14.02
CA LEU A 339 0.32 -9.42 14.07
C LEU A 339 0.91 -8.28 13.23
N ARG A 340 0.04 -7.56 12.53
CA ARG A 340 0.37 -6.23 11.97
C ARG A 340 -0.33 -5.18 12.80
N VAL A 341 0.44 -4.25 13.36
CA VAL A 341 -0.03 -3.20 14.27
C VAL A 341 0.31 -1.83 13.69
N THR A 342 -0.69 -1.05 13.37
CA THR A 342 -0.55 0.34 12.91
C THR A 342 0.01 1.22 14.03
N ILE A 343 0.85 2.19 13.70
CA ILE A 343 1.30 3.21 14.67
C ILE A 343 0.16 4.21 14.86
N GLY A 344 -0.40 4.20 16.06
CA GLY A 344 -1.44 5.12 16.51
C GLY A 344 -0.90 6.34 17.23
N THR A 345 -1.76 7.02 17.96
CA THR A 345 -1.38 8.03 18.95
C THR A 345 -0.61 7.38 20.11
N GLU A 346 0.10 8.18 20.91
CA GLU A 346 0.80 7.70 22.10
C GLU A 346 -0.13 6.87 23.02
N ALA A 347 -1.31 7.39 23.33
CA ALA A 347 -2.30 6.70 24.18
C ALA A 347 -2.81 5.37 23.57
N GLU A 348 -2.97 5.29 22.24
CA GLU A 348 -3.36 4.05 21.55
C GLU A 348 -2.24 3.03 21.58
N ASN A 349 -1.00 3.45 21.37
CA ASN A 349 0.18 2.58 21.42
C ASN A 349 0.43 2.04 22.83
N GLU A 350 0.31 2.89 23.87
CA GLU A 350 0.40 2.49 25.28
C GLU A 350 -0.70 1.49 25.65
N ARG A 351 -1.95 1.76 25.24
CA ARG A 351 -3.09 0.84 25.46
C ARG A 351 -2.85 -0.51 24.82
N PHE A 352 -2.32 -0.54 23.60
CA PHE A 352 -1.96 -1.78 22.92
C PHE A 352 -0.88 -2.54 23.67
N LEU A 353 0.25 -1.90 24.03
CA LEU A 353 1.35 -2.56 24.75
C LEU A 353 0.90 -3.07 26.14
N GLY A 354 0.09 -2.29 26.86
CA GLY A 354 -0.47 -2.72 28.14
C GLY A 354 -1.36 -3.96 27.99
N ALA A 355 -2.26 -3.96 27.00
CA ALA A 355 -3.12 -5.10 26.70
C ALA A 355 -2.32 -6.34 26.25
N MET A 356 -1.27 -6.17 25.44
CA MET A 356 -0.37 -7.27 25.04
C MET A 356 0.35 -7.88 26.25
N GLY A 357 0.84 -7.04 27.18
CA GLY A 357 1.53 -7.52 28.40
C GLY A 357 0.64 -8.29 29.35
N GLU A 358 -0.69 -8.09 29.30
CA GLU A 358 -1.66 -8.88 30.08
C GLU A 358 -2.05 -10.20 29.39
N LEU A 359 -1.90 -10.29 28.08
CA LEU A 359 -2.36 -11.43 27.28
C LEU A 359 -1.25 -12.43 26.97
N LEU A 360 0.02 -12.01 26.97
CA LEU A 360 1.21 -12.86 26.83
C LEU A 360 1.66 -13.41 28.18
#